data_96d70943f5f2131cea0eeed7dbb9d96a
#
_entry.id   96d70943f5f2131cea0eeed7dbb9d96a
#
_cell.length_a   1.000
_cell.length_b   1.000
_cell.length_c   1.000
_cell.angle_alpha   90.00
_cell.angle_beta   90.00
_cell.angle_gamma   90.00
#
_symmetry.space_group_name_H-M   'P 1'
#
loop_
_entity.id
_entity.type
_entity.pdbx_description
1 polymer ?
#
loop_
_entity_poly.entity_id
_entity_poly.type
_entity_poly.pdbx_seq_one_letter_code
_entity_poly.pdbx_strand_id
1 'polypeptide(L)'
;MSNVTHIATGAPIPDKTAPNPALIKMITEALRMAESGQLQSYIGTGFTHDGLRVSTWGNYHDDVYQMLGSINWLASEYINRMTKEKNP
;
A
#
# COMPACT_ATOMS: atom_id res chain seq x y z
N MET A 1 8.81 12.21 -6.51
CA MET A 1 7.65 12.84 -5.86
C MET A 1 6.66 11.79 -5.39
N SER A 2 6.13 11.99 -4.22
CA SER A 2 5.19 11.03 -3.66
C SER A 2 3.80 11.19 -4.28
N ASN A 3 3.19 10.07 -4.67
CA ASN A 3 1.80 10.02 -5.10
C ASN A 3 0.89 9.56 -3.98
N VAL A 4 1.36 9.65 -2.77
CA VAL A 4 0.58 9.32 -1.60
C VAL A 4 -0.36 10.47 -1.31
N THR A 5 -1.64 10.22 -1.38
CA THR A 5 -2.63 11.17 -0.91
C THR A 5 -2.65 11.06 0.60
N HIS A 6 -2.14 12.07 1.22
CA HIS A 6 -1.86 12.01 2.63
C HIS A 6 -2.33 13.29 3.29
N ILE A 7 -2.91 13.17 4.42
CA ILE A 7 -3.37 14.32 5.17
C ILE A 7 -2.35 14.61 6.26
N ALA A 8 -1.41 15.45 5.92
CA ALA A 8 -0.44 15.91 6.88
C ALA A 8 -1.07 17.01 7.70
N THR A 9 -1.10 16.85 8.96
CA THR A 9 -1.79 17.80 9.81
C THR A 9 -0.86 18.66 10.64
N GLY A 10 0.39 18.34 10.70
CA GLY A 10 1.29 19.02 11.60
C GLY A 10 1.05 18.72 13.08
N ALA A 11 0.12 17.84 13.37
CA ALA A 11 -0.11 17.41 14.74
C ALA A 11 1.06 16.54 15.20
N PRO A 12 1.37 16.55 16.51
CA PRO A 12 2.42 15.70 17.03
C PRO A 12 2.11 14.23 16.75
N ILE A 13 3.14 13.46 16.44
CA ILE A 13 3.00 12.02 16.22
C ILE A 13 2.92 11.35 17.61
N PRO A 14 1.82 10.63 17.89
CA PRO A 14 1.73 9.91 19.18
C PRO A 14 2.77 8.81 19.27
N ASP A 15 3.15 8.44 20.48
CA ASP A 15 4.14 7.39 20.70
C ASP A 15 3.74 6.06 20.07
N LYS A 16 2.44 5.78 20.02
CA LYS A 16 1.94 4.54 19.45
C LYS A 16 2.07 4.46 17.92
N THR A 17 2.56 5.54 17.32
CA THR A 17 2.77 5.56 15.86
C THR A 17 4.22 5.32 15.51
N ALA A 18 4.91 4.53 16.29
CA ALA A 18 6.28 4.15 15.96
C ALA A 18 6.33 3.51 14.57
N PRO A 19 7.44 3.72 13.84
CA PRO A 19 7.57 3.12 12.52
C PRO A 19 7.38 1.61 12.54
N ASN A 20 6.69 1.10 11.53
CA ASN A 20 6.44 -0.33 11.39
C ASN A 20 7.50 -0.93 10.48
N PRO A 21 8.38 -1.79 11.00
CA PRO A 21 9.47 -2.33 10.18
C PRO A 21 9.01 -3.15 8.99
N ALA A 22 7.93 -3.90 9.12
CA ALA A 22 7.42 -4.71 8.03
C ALA A 22 6.90 -3.84 6.88
N LEU A 23 6.22 -2.75 7.23
CA LEU A 23 5.73 -1.80 6.23
C LEU A 23 6.89 -1.10 5.53
N ILE A 24 7.88 -0.65 6.30
CA ILE A 24 9.05 0.00 5.74
C ILE A 24 9.78 -0.92 4.77
N LYS A 25 9.95 -2.18 5.15
CA LYS A 25 10.62 -3.17 4.31
C LYS A 25 9.88 -3.35 2.98
N MET A 26 8.56 -3.46 3.03
CA MET A 26 7.75 -3.65 1.82
C MET A 26 7.86 -2.44 0.89
N ILE A 27 7.73 -1.23 1.44
CA ILE A 27 7.78 -0.02 0.64
C ILE A 27 9.19 0.20 0.08
N THR A 28 10.21 -0.11 0.85
CA THR A 28 11.59 -0.02 0.39
C THR A 28 11.84 -0.96 -0.78
N GLU A 29 11.31 -2.18 -0.72
CA GLU A 29 11.45 -3.13 -1.82
C GLU A 29 10.71 -2.64 -3.06
N ALA A 30 9.51 -2.08 -2.90
CA ALA A 30 8.78 -1.52 -4.01
C ALA A 30 9.54 -0.35 -4.65
N LEU A 31 10.16 0.49 -3.83
CA LEU A 31 10.98 1.58 -4.33
C LEU A 31 12.17 1.06 -5.14
N ARG A 32 12.85 0.04 -4.63
CA ARG A 32 13.97 -0.56 -5.33
C ARG A 32 13.55 -1.09 -6.71
N MET A 33 12.40 -1.75 -6.77
CA MET A 33 11.87 -2.27 -8.03
C MET A 33 11.51 -1.15 -9.00
N ALA A 34 10.98 -0.05 -8.48
CA ALA A 34 10.65 1.10 -9.30
C ALA A 34 11.92 1.76 -9.86
N GLU A 35 12.93 1.92 -9.01
CA GLU A 35 14.19 2.53 -9.42
C GLU A 35 14.93 1.71 -10.46
N SER A 36 14.81 0.39 -10.39
CA SER A 36 15.43 -0.51 -11.36
C SER A 36 14.63 -0.63 -12.66
N GLY A 37 13.44 -0.08 -12.71
CA GLY A 37 12.57 -0.18 -13.89
C GLY A 37 11.71 -1.42 -13.93
N GLN A 38 11.82 -2.32 -12.96
CA GLN A 38 11.02 -3.54 -12.94
C GLN A 38 9.54 -3.25 -12.68
N LEU A 39 9.27 -2.31 -11.78
CA LEU A 39 7.90 -1.95 -11.42
C LEU A 39 7.51 -0.68 -12.16
N GLN A 40 6.53 -0.77 -13.04
CA GLN A 40 6.14 0.33 -13.93
C GLN A 40 4.80 0.96 -13.56
N SER A 41 3.96 0.25 -12.85
CA SER A 41 2.68 0.80 -12.40
C SER A 41 2.35 0.21 -11.03
N TYR A 42 1.72 1.01 -10.19
CA TYR A 42 1.41 0.57 -8.85
C TYR A 42 0.29 1.41 -8.27
N ILE A 43 -0.69 0.74 -7.70
CA ILE A 43 -1.74 1.41 -6.93
C ILE A 43 -1.91 0.66 -5.63
N GLY A 44 -2.33 1.37 -4.61
CA GLY A 44 -2.47 0.73 -3.32
C GLY A 44 -3.36 1.51 -2.37
N THR A 45 -3.61 0.92 -1.23
CA THR A 45 -4.42 1.54 -0.19
C THR A 45 -3.86 1.18 1.18
N GLY A 46 -4.15 2.02 2.13
CA GLY A 46 -3.74 1.80 3.50
C GLY A 46 -4.46 2.76 4.43
N PHE A 47 -4.04 2.76 5.68
CA PHE A 47 -4.63 3.61 6.69
C PHE A 47 -3.56 4.28 7.53
N THR A 48 -3.83 5.50 7.93
CA THR A 48 -2.99 6.20 8.89
C THR A 48 -3.29 5.71 10.31
N HIS A 49 -2.48 6.13 11.26
CA HIS A 49 -2.66 5.73 12.65
C HIS A 49 -4.01 6.16 13.24
N ASP A 50 -4.59 7.22 12.69
CA ASP A 50 -5.88 7.74 13.18
C ASP A 50 -7.06 7.29 12.31
N GLY A 51 -6.85 6.30 11.44
CA GLY A 51 -7.93 5.67 10.70
C GLY A 51 -8.30 6.32 9.38
N LEU A 52 -7.53 7.29 8.91
CA LEU A 52 -7.78 7.90 7.61
C LEU A 52 -7.28 7.00 6.49
N ARG A 53 -8.10 6.84 5.48
CA ARG A 53 -7.75 6.02 4.34
C ARG A 53 -6.79 6.76 3.41
N VAL A 54 -5.76 6.04 2.96
CA VAL A 54 -4.76 6.55 2.02
C VAL A 54 -4.84 5.75 0.74
N SER A 55 -4.83 6.45 -0.38
CA SER A 55 -4.70 5.79 -1.70
C SER A 55 -3.39 6.24 -2.33
N THR A 56 -2.72 5.32 -3.00
CA THR A 56 -1.49 5.61 -3.71
C THR A 56 -1.65 5.30 -5.18
N TRP A 57 -1.13 6.18 -6.02
CA TRP A 57 -1.25 6.07 -7.46
C TRP A 57 0.12 6.30 -8.09
N GLY A 58 0.72 5.24 -8.58
CA GLY A 58 2.04 5.32 -9.18
C GLY A 58 2.01 4.89 -10.64
N ASN A 59 1.34 5.66 -11.45
CA ASN A 59 1.16 5.42 -12.87
C ASN A 59 0.02 4.43 -13.17
N TYR A 60 -0.59 4.60 -14.30
CA TYR A 60 -1.69 3.74 -14.75
C TYR A 60 -1.13 2.58 -15.58
N HIS A 61 -1.73 1.42 -15.41
CA HIS A 61 -1.45 0.28 -16.26
C HIS A 61 -2.20 0.44 -17.58
N ASP A 62 -1.59 0.02 -18.69
CA ASP A 62 -2.18 0.19 -20.00
C ASP A 62 -3.52 -0.55 -20.16
N ASP A 63 -3.58 -1.74 -19.59
CA ASP A 63 -4.79 -2.55 -19.66
C ASP A 63 -5.60 -2.39 -18.36
N VAL A 64 -6.71 -1.65 -18.47
CA VAL A 64 -7.58 -1.36 -17.33
C VAL A 64 -8.14 -2.64 -16.71
N TYR A 65 -8.52 -3.60 -17.54
CA TYR A 65 -9.11 -4.84 -17.05
C TYR A 65 -8.07 -5.72 -16.36
N GLN A 66 -6.85 -5.69 -16.86
CA GLN A 66 -5.77 -6.43 -16.22
C GLN A 66 -5.46 -5.86 -14.84
N MET A 67 -5.42 -4.55 -14.72
CA MET A 67 -5.21 -3.90 -13.42
C MET A 67 -6.37 -4.19 -12.48
N LEU A 68 -7.61 -4.12 -12.98
CA LEU A 68 -8.79 -4.42 -12.18
C LEU A 68 -8.76 -5.86 -11.68
N GLY A 69 -8.34 -6.80 -12.54
CA GLY A 69 -8.16 -8.20 -12.15
C GLY A 69 -7.12 -8.35 -11.06
N SER A 70 -6.03 -7.61 -11.15
CA SER A 70 -4.98 -7.63 -10.13
C SER A 70 -5.50 -7.11 -8.78
N ILE A 71 -6.32 -6.07 -8.81
CA ILE A 71 -6.94 -5.53 -7.59
C ILE A 71 -7.83 -6.58 -6.95
N ASN A 72 -8.65 -7.25 -7.77
CA ASN A 72 -9.53 -8.30 -7.27
C ASN A 72 -8.75 -9.48 -6.70
N TRP A 73 -7.64 -9.82 -7.33
CA TRP A 73 -6.75 -10.86 -6.83
C TRP A 73 -6.20 -10.49 -5.45
N LEU A 74 -5.75 -9.25 -5.31
CA LEU A 74 -5.22 -8.77 -4.05
C LEU A 74 -6.28 -8.83 -2.95
N ALA A 75 -7.53 -8.46 -3.28
CA ALA A 75 -8.63 -8.54 -2.33
C ALA A 75 -8.85 -9.98 -1.86
N SER A 76 -8.81 -10.95 -2.78
CA SER A 76 -8.92 -12.36 -2.44
C SER A 76 -7.79 -12.82 -1.54
N GLU A 77 -6.57 -12.41 -1.86
CA GLU A 77 -5.41 -12.76 -1.03
C GLU A 77 -5.56 -12.21 0.39
N TYR A 78 -6.01 -10.97 0.48
CA TYR A 78 -6.22 -10.34 1.77
C TYR A 78 -7.23 -11.10 2.61
N ILE A 79 -8.37 -11.44 2.00
CA ILE A 79 -9.43 -12.19 2.69
C ILE A 79 -8.90 -13.53 3.17
N ASN A 80 -8.18 -14.24 2.31
CA ASN A 80 -7.62 -15.56 2.65
C ASN A 80 -6.64 -15.47 3.81
N ARG A 81 -5.78 -14.46 3.79
CA ARG A 81 -4.81 -14.29 4.89
C ARG A 81 -5.50 -13.97 6.21
N MET A 82 -6.49 -13.09 6.17
CA MET A 82 -7.23 -12.74 7.38
C MET A 82 -7.99 -13.92 7.94
N THR A 83 -8.59 -14.72 7.07
CA THR A 83 -9.32 -15.93 7.49
C THR A 83 -8.38 -16.93 8.16
N LYS A 84 -7.22 -17.16 7.58
CA LYS A 84 -6.24 -18.09 8.15
C LYS A 84 -5.73 -17.63 9.51
N GLU A 85 -5.47 -16.34 9.66
CA GLU A 85 -4.97 -15.80 10.91
C GLU A 85 -6.00 -15.85 12.01
N LYS A 86 -7.28 -15.68 11.68
CA LYS A 86 -8.35 -15.70 12.66
C LYS A 86 -8.83 -17.11 13.01
N ASN A 87 -8.58 -18.06 12.12
CA ASN A 87 -9.01 -19.46 12.30
C ASN A 87 -7.79 -20.37 12.21
N PRO A 88 -6.98 -20.40 13.25
CA PRO A 88 -5.78 -21.24 13.26
C PRO A 88 -6.09 -22.72 13.23
#